data_42608add26f2f332cb370d95bba643eb
#
_entry.id   42608add26f2f332cb370d95bba643eb
#
_cell.length_a   1.000
_cell.length_b   1.000
_cell.length_c   1.000
_cell.angle_alpha   90.00
_cell.angle_beta   90.00
_cell.angle_gamma   90.00
#
_symmetry.space_group_name_H-M   'P 1'
#
loop_
_entity.id
_entity.type
_entity.pdbx_description
1 polymer ?
#
loop_
_entity_poly.entity_id
_entity_poly.type
_entity_poly.pdbx_seq_one_letter_code
_entity_poly.pdbx_strand_id
1 'polypeptide(L)'
;LLFILSVLPYSSKAQMSSDSLVQKIAGYIDAIQNFGDVLPQEKVYLHFDNTSYYQGDPIWFQCYVVTPGLNHPTELSKTLYVELLNPGGEIISKRVLPIRNGRCHSSFELTQLPFYSGFYEVRAYTKYMLNFGEEIIFSRVLPVFDKPANPGEYKEKNIQKYAVYKYPQTRKKAMKAKKVNLKFFPEGGNLVKGVPSQVAFEATDAYGNPITLFGRIINRRKEEIGHFATIHEGRGVFTYIPTGEDADKAEVELGGKKYRFDLPEVRSQGYVLHVDNLTSEDSIAVSVQKNTYTPSNLLGLAVIAHGKLLNSCLLNVGKNTPVSFKLDKSEWTPGVVQLVLFDTAGQIIADRLVFTRKPELLVVDVRKSKESYQPFERVTLDFSVRD
;
A
#
# COMPACT_ATOMS: atom_id res chain seq x y z
N LEU A 1 -18.89 8.63 17.91
CA LEU A 1 -18.63 9.28 19.22
C LEU A 1 -17.54 10.32 19.03
N LEU A 2 -17.89 11.61 19.15
CA LEU A 2 -16.93 12.73 19.09
C LEU A 2 -16.24 12.84 20.45
N PHE A 3 -14.96 12.50 20.54
CA PHE A 3 -14.16 12.80 21.73
C PHE A 3 -13.62 14.23 21.64
N ILE A 4 -14.21 15.13 22.46
CA ILE A 4 -13.71 16.50 22.67
C ILE A 4 -12.70 16.46 23.80
N LEU A 5 -11.43 16.64 23.48
CA LEU A 5 -10.37 16.84 24.48
C LEU A 5 -10.28 18.33 24.83
N SER A 6 -10.67 18.63 26.05
CA SER A 6 -10.52 19.86 26.89
C SER A 6 -10.33 21.21 26.21
N VAL A 7 -11.33 22.05 26.34
CA VAL A 7 -11.34 23.47 26.03
C VAL A 7 -11.01 24.29 27.29
N LEU A 8 -9.97 25.13 27.24
CA LEU A 8 -9.76 26.23 28.17
C LEU A 8 -10.56 27.46 27.71
N PRO A 9 -11.08 28.32 28.61
CA PRO A 9 -11.96 29.41 28.20
C PRO A 9 -11.18 30.57 27.55
N TYR A 10 -11.58 30.88 26.32
CA TYR A 10 -11.09 32.05 25.57
C TYR A 10 -12.20 33.10 25.44
N SER A 11 -11.80 34.38 25.30
CA SER A 11 -12.69 35.53 25.14
C SER A 11 -13.69 35.37 23.97
N SER A 12 -14.87 35.95 24.05
CA SER A 12 -16.01 35.75 23.14
C SER A 12 -15.72 35.91 21.63
N LYS A 13 -14.77 36.77 21.23
CA LYS A 13 -14.39 36.93 19.81
C LYS A 13 -13.46 35.81 19.28
N ALA A 14 -12.58 35.30 20.15
CA ALA A 14 -11.73 34.15 19.80
C ALA A 14 -12.53 32.85 19.79
N GLN A 15 -13.54 32.74 20.63
CA GLN A 15 -14.43 31.59 20.72
C GLN A 15 -15.32 31.44 19.47
N MET A 16 -15.90 32.54 18.95
CA MET A 16 -16.66 32.51 17.70
C MET A 16 -15.81 32.08 16.49
N SER A 17 -14.54 32.48 16.41
CA SER A 17 -13.65 32.05 15.33
C SER A 17 -13.23 30.58 15.46
N SER A 18 -13.03 30.07 16.67
CA SER A 18 -12.70 28.68 16.91
C SER A 18 -13.90 27.76 16.63
N ASP A 19 -15.11 28.15 17.05
CA ASP A 19 -16.33 27.39 16.79
C ASP A 19 -16.61 27.25 15.29
N SER A 20 -16.38 28.32 14.52
CA SER A 20 -16.50 28.29 13.05
C SER A 20 -15.51 27.31 12.39
N LEU A 21 -14.27 27.24 12.89
CA LEU A 21 -13.25 26.30 12.38
C LEU A 21 -13.56 24.85 12.79
N VAL A 22 -14.03 24.64 14.00
CA VAL A 22 -14.51 23.34 14.48
C VAL A 22 -15.66 22.83 13.61
N GLN A 23 -16.65 23.69 13.33
CA GLN A 23 -17.77 23.34 12.44
C GLN A 23 -17.32 22.98 11.02
N LYS A 24 -16.32 23.66 10.46
CA LYS A 24 -15.79 23.31 9.15
C LYS A 24 -15.17 21.92 9.15
N ILE A 25 -14.33 21.60 10.12
CA ILE A 25 -13.71 20.27 10.24
C ILE A 25 -14.77 19.19 10.45
N ALA A 26 -15.77 19.46 11.32
CA ALA A 26 -16.89 18.55 11.51
C ALA A 26 -17.65 18.29 10.20
N GLY A 27 -17.89 19.33 9.39
CA GLY A 27 -18.51 19.18 8.07
C GLY A 27 -17.73 18.30 7.10
N TYR A 28 -16.39 18.33 7.13
CA TYR A 28 -15.57 17.40 6.33
C TYR A 28 -15.67 15.97 6.86
N ILE A 29 -15.68 15.78 8.17
CA ILE A 29 -15.85 14.46 8.79
C ILE A 29 -17.22 13.87 8.43
N ASP A 30 -18.27 14.65 8.52
CA ASP A 30 -19.63 14.24 8.12
C ASP A 30 -19.69 13.91 6.63
N ALA A 31 -19.00 14.67 5.79
CA ALA A 31 -18.93 14.38 4.35
C ALA A 31 -18.22 13.05 4.06
N ILE A 32 -17.14 12.73 4.79
CA ILE A 32 -16.43 11.44 4.65
C ILE A 32 -17.35 10.29 5.10
N GLN A 33 -18.06 10.46 6.21
CA GLN A 33 -18.99 9.44 6.73
C GLN A 33 -20.13 9.19 5.75
N ASN A 34 -20.77 10.25 5.27
CA ASN A 34 -21.89 10.17 4.35
C ASN A 34 -21.49 9.60 2.98
N PHE A 35 -20.27 9.88 2.50
CA PHE A 35 -19.80 9.38 1.23
C PHE A 35 -19.80 7.85 1.16
N GLY A 36 -19.32 7.18 2.20
CA GLY A 36 -19.29 5.73 2.27
C GLY A 36 -20.68 5.07 2.30
N ASP A 37 -21.68 5.77 2.82
CA ASP A 37 -23.05 5.27 2.92
C ASP A 37 -23.89 5.56 1.67
N VAL A 38 -23.70 6.73 1.03
CA VAL A 38 -24.46 7.16 -0.16
C VAL A 38 -23.89 6.57 -1.45
N LEU A 39 -22.56 6.35 -1.50
CA LEU A 39 -21.87 5.82 -2.68
C LEU A 39 -21.12 4.52 -2.29
N PRO A 40 -21.86 3.42 -2.09
CA PRO A 40 -21.24 2.15 -1.71
C PRO A 40 -20.28 1.70 -2.81
N GLN A 41 -19.04 1.42 -2.43
CA GLN A 41 -18.02 0.94 -3.36
C GLN A 41 -18.12 -0.57 -3.54
N GLU A 42 -17.62 -1.07 -4.67
CA GLU A 42 -17.40 -2.48 -4.93
C GLU A 42 -15.89 -2.77 -4.91
N LYS A 43 -15.55 -3.94 -4.45
CA LYS A 43 -14.19 -4.48 -4.51
C LYS A 43 -14.22 -5.83 -5.21
N VAL A 44 -13.32 -6.02 -6.14
CA VAL A 44 -13.14 -7.28 -6.86
C VAL A 44 -11.87 -7.97 -6.37
N TYR A 45 -11.97 -9.27 -6.15
CA TYR A 45 -10.83 -10.15 -5.88
C TYR A 45 -10.92 -11.38 -6.76
N LEU A 46 -9.79 -11.74 -7.40
CA LEU A 46 -9.65 -12.99 -8.15
C LEU A 46 -8.72 -13.94 -7.39
N HIS A 47 -9.24 -15.13 -7.17
CA HIS A 47 -8.48 -16.27 -6.67
C HIS A 47 -8.10 -17.16 -7.84
N PHE A 48 -6.80 -17.35 -8.05
CA PHE A 48 -6.26 -18.17 -9.13
C PHE A 48 -5.90 -19.55 -8.61
N ASP A 49 -5.98 -20.55 -9.48
CA ASP A 49 -5.60 -21.94 -9.18
C ASP A 49 -4.08 -22.12 -9.02
N ASN A 50 -3.29 -21.19 -9.59
CA ASN A 50 -1.83 -21.21 -9.44
C ASN A 50 -1.26 -19.78 -9.34
N THR A 51 0.00 -19.67 -8.94
CA THR A 51 0.76 -18.41 -8.89
C THR A 51 1.62 -18.17 -10.13
N SER A 52 1.80 -19.20 -10.95
CA SER A 52 2.59 -19.20 -12.19
C SER A 52 2.06 -20.27 -13.15
N TYR A 53 2.29 -20.08 -14.45
CA TYR A 53 1.76 -20.93 -15.50
C TYR A 53 2.82 -21.24 -16.54
N TYR A 54 2.62 -22.30 -17.31
CA TYR A 54 3.38 -22.59 -18.52
C TYR A 54 2.56 -22.26 -19.76
N GLN A 55 3.24 -22.04 -20.88
CA GLN A 55 2.58 -21.94 -22.17
C GLN A 55 1.75 -23.22 -22.41
N GLY A 56 0.47 -23.04 -22.72
CA GLY A 56 -0.48 -24.10 -22.91
C GLY A 56 -1.34 -24.42 -21.70
N ASP A 57 -1.00 -23.91 -20.51
CA ASP A 57 -1.85 -24.08 -19.35
C ASP A 57 -3.06 -23.14 -19.40
N PRO A 58 -4.22 -23.55 -18.89
CA PRO A 58 -5.31 -22.64 -18.61
C PRO A 58 -5.06 -21.86 -17.30
N ILE A 59 -5.38 -20.59 -17.29
CA ILE A 59 -5.42 -19.77 -16.06
C ILE A 59 -6.85 -19.84 -15.52
N TRP A 60 -7.11 -20.68 -14.54
CA TRP A 60 -8.41 -20.74 -13.87
C TRP A 60 -8.52 -19.69 -12.78
N PHE A 61 -9.68 -19.08 -12.67
CA PHE A 61 -9.93 -18.10 -11.61
C PHE A 61 -11.38 -18.11 -11.12
N GLN A 62 -11.51 -17.90 -9.80
CA GLN A 62 -12.75 -17.61 -9.11
C GLN A 62 -12.78 -16.13 -8.76
N CYS A 63 -13.87 -15.46 -9.10
CA CYS A 63 -14.04 -14.03 -8.81
C CYS A 63 -14.97 -13.85 -7.61
N TYR A 64 -14.65 -12.84 -6.80
CA TYR A 64 -15.47 -12.36 -5.72
C TYR A 64 -15.68 -10.85 -5.89
N VAL A 65 -16.94 -10.43 -5.88
CA VAL A 65 -17.34 -9.03 -5.93
C VAL A 65 -18.05 -8.73 -4.61
N VAL A 66 -17.45 -7.87 -3.82
CA VAL A 66 -17.87 -7.64 -2.42
C VAL A 66 -17.95 -6.15 -2.13
N THR A 67 -18.71 -5.77 -1.11
CA THR A 67 -18.63 -4.43 -0.54
C THR A 67 -17.40 -4.31 0.32
N PRO A 68 -16.66 -3.17 0.29
CA PRO A 68 -15.59 -2.90 1.24
C PRO A 68 -16.08 -2.99 2.69
N GLY A 69 -15.15 -3.27 3.60
CA GLY A 69 -15.44 -3.36 5.01
C GLY A 69 -15.64 -4.81 5.47
N LEU A 70 -16.81 -5.33 5.40
CA LEU A 70 -17.10 -6.69 5.84
C LEU A 70 -16.94 -7.74 4.73
N ASN A 71 -16.55 -7.33 3.53
CA ASN A 71 -16.42 -8.20 2.34
C ASN A 71 -17.69 -9.00 2.03
N HIS A 72 -18.85 -8.42 2.31
CA HIS A 72 -20.12 -9.07 1.99
C HIS A 72 -20.30 -9.14 0.46
N PRO A 73 -20.73 -10.29 -0.07
CA PRO A 73 -21.05 -10.40 -1.49
C PRO A 73 -22.03 -9.32 -1.91
N THR A 74 -21.76 -8.65 -3.03
CA THR A 74 -22.64 -7.61 -3.56
C THR A 74 -23.20 -7.98 -4.91
N GLU A 75 -24.39 -7.50 -5.19
CA GLU A 75 -25.04 -7.56 -6.49
C GLU A 75 -25.36 -6.15 -7.05
N LEU A 76 -24.66 -5.13 -6.58
CA LEU A 76 -24.79 -3.77 -7.07
C LEU A 76 -24.51 -3.74 -8.59
N SER A 77 -23.41 -4.39 -9.01
CA SER A 77 -23.14 -4.66 -10.41
C SER A 77 -23.51 -6.10 -10.78
N LYS A 78 -24.05 -6.31 -11.99
CA LYS A 78 -24.44 -7.64 -12.49
C LYS A 78 -23.41 -8.25 -13.44
N THR A 79 -22.39 -7.50 -13.82
CA THR A 79 -21.41 -7.90 -14.84
C THR A 79 -19.99 -7.56 -14.39
N LEU A 80 -19.12 -8.57 -14.41
CA LEU A 80 -17.68 -8.43 -14.22
C LEU A 80 -16.95 -8.51 -15.56
N TYR A 81 -16.03 -7.59 -15.78
CA TYR A 81 -15.09 -7.62 -16.90
C TYR A 81 -13.74 -8.10 -16.40
N VAL A 82 -13.19 -9.11 -17.08
CA VAL A 82 -11.86 -9.66 -16.77
C VAL A 82 -11.04 -9.64 -18.04
N GLU A 83 -9.87 -9.03 -18.00
CA GLU A 83 -8.98 -8.83 -19.14
C GLU A 83 -7.62 -9.46 -18.86
N LEU A 84 -7.08 -10.14 -19.85
CA LEU A 84 -5.71 -10.66 -19.84
C LEU A 84 -4.87 -9.79 -20.78
N LEU A 85 -3.81 -9.20 -20.23
CA LEU A 85 -2.87 -8.35 -20.95
C LEU A 85 -1.55 -9.09 -21.15
N ASN A 86 -0.96 -8.92 -22.33
CA ASN A 86 0.38 -9.42 -22.60
C ASN A 86 1.46 -8.57 -21.91
N PRO A 87 2.74 -9.00 -21.90
CA PRO A 87 3.83 -8.18 -21.34
C PRO A 87 4.00 -6.80 -22.01
N GLY A 88 3.36 -6.59 -23.14
CA GLY A 88 3.29 -5.30 -23.84
C GLY A 88 2.20 -4.36 -23.36
N GLY A 89 1.32 -4.82 -22.47
CA GLY A 89 0.18 -4.04 -22.01
C GLY A 89 -1.01 -4.08 -22.96
N GLU A 90 -1.01 -4.95 -24.00
CA GLU A 90 -2.13 -5.11 -24.92
C GLU A 90 -3.12 -6.15 -24.40
N ILE A 91 -4.41 -5.85 -24.44
CA ILE A 91 -5.46 -6.79 -24.08
C ILE A 91 -5.52 -7.89 -25.15
N ILE A 92 -5.18 -9.11 -24.78
CA ILE A 92 -5.17 -10.27 -25.68
C ILE A 92 -6.36 -11.19 -25.49
N SER A 93 -7.04 -11.12 -24.36
CA SER A 93 -8.26 -11.86 -24.10
C SER A 93 -9.15 -11.14 -23.11
N LYS A 94 -10.48 -11.30 -23.25
CA LYS A 94 -11.46 -10.67 -22.38
C LYS A 94 -12.56 -11.64 -22.03
N ARG A 95 -13.04 -11.59 -20.79
CA ARG A 95 -14.23 -12.28 -20.31
C ARG A 95 -15.22 -11.28 -19.79
N VAL A 96 -16.49 -11.49 -20.11
CA VAL A 96 -17.63 -10.73 -19.59
C VAL A 96 -18.51 -11.74 -18.87
N LEU A 97 -18.54 -11.62 -17.54
CA LEU A 97 -19.09 -12.67 -16.67
C LEU A 97 -20.29 -12.14 -15.89
N PRO A 98 -21.40 -12.91 -15.82
CA PRO A 98 -22.51 -12.57 -14.94
C PRO A 98 -22.12 -12.78 -13.48
N ILE A 99 -22.37 -11.79 -12.62
CA ILE A 99 -22.20 -11.88 -11.19
C ILE A 99 -23.48 -12.47 -10.57
N ARG A 100 -23.33 -13.54 -9.77
CA ARG A 100 -24.39 -14.15 -9.00
C ARG A 100 -23.96 -14.32 -7.55
N ASN A 101 -24.70 -13.76 -6.61
CA ASN A 101 -24.33 -13.72 -5.19
C ASN A 101 -22.88 -13.28 -4.97
N GLY A 102 -22.47 -12.21 -5.67
CA GLY A 102 -21.12 -11.67 -5.61
C GLY A 102 -20.02 -12.58 -6.16
N ARG A 103 -20.34 -13.62 -6.97
CA ARG A 103 -19.36 -14.58 -7.46
C ARG A 103 -19.52 -14.85 -8.96
N CYS A 104 -18.41 -15.15 -9.60
CA CYS A 104 -18.36 -15.75 -10.95
C CYS A 104 -17.00 -16.46 -11.14
N HIS A 105 -16.87 -17.25 -12.17
CA HIS A 105 -15.62 -17.96 -12.49
C HIS A 105 -15.42 -18.06 -14.00
N SER A 106 -14.19 -18.25 -14.42
CA SER A 106 -13.83 -18.52 -15.80
C SER A 106 -12.37 -18.97 -15.91
N SER A 107 -11.88 -19.06 -17.15
CA SER A 107 -10.48 -19.32 -17.46
C SER A 107 -10.01 -18.53 -18.68
N PHE A 108 -8.69 -18.37 -18.78
CA PHE A 108 -8.01 -17.97 -20.00
C PHE A 108 -7.18 -19.14 -20.50
N GLU A 109 -7.41 -19.52 -21.76
CA GLU A 109 -6.63 -20.57 -22.41
C GLU A 109 -5.38 -19.96 -23.04
N LEU A 110 -4.19 -20.40 -22.63
CA LEU A 110 -2.92 -19.91 -23.17
C LEU A 110 -2.49 -20.65 -24.46
N THR A 111 -3.40 -21.39 -25.07
CA THR A 111 -3.13 -22.26 -26.24
C THR A 111 -3.44 -21.61 -27.58
N GLN A 112 -4.33 -20.62 -27.64
CA GLN A 112 -4.93 -20.14 -28.90
C GLN A 112 -4.15 -19.04 -29.61
N LEU A 113 -3.15 -18.47 -28.98
CA LEU A 113 -2.31 -17.38 -29.51
C LEU A 113 -0.84 -17.70 -29.30
N PRO A 114 0.09 -17.09 -30.05
CA PRO A 114 1.50 -17.22 -29.76
C PRO A 114 1.83 -16.51 -28.42
N PHE A 115 1.53 -17.20 -27.33
CA PHE A 115 1.92 -16.73 -26.01
C PHE A 115 3.41 -16.97 -25.85
N TYR A 116 4.11 -15.89 -25.59
CA TYR A 116 5.53 -15.93 -25.24
C TYR A 116 5.64 -16.01 -23.72
N SER A 117 6.72 -16.61 -23.22
CA SER A 117 7.03 -16.50 -21.79
C SER A 117 7.18 -15.04 -21.39
N GLY A 118 6.69 -14.68 -20.21
CA GLY A 118 6.71 -13.32 -19.72
C GLY A 118 5.73 -13.10 -18.59
N PHE A 119 5.61 -11.83 -18.21
CA PHE A 119 4.69 -11.40 -17.16
C PHE A 119 3.39 -10.89 -17.78
N TYR A 120 2.30 -11.61 -17.55
CA TYR A 120 0.97 -11.27 -18.00
C TYR A 120 0.19 -10.62 -16.89
N GLU A 121 -0.59 -9.60 -17.19
CA GLU A 121 -1.43 -8.92 -16.22
C GLU A 121 -2.89 -9.35 -16.39
N VAL A 122 -3.55 -9.74 -15.30
CA VAL A 122 -4.99 -9.93 -15.26
C VAL A 122 -5.62 -8.78 -14.53
N ARG A 123 -6.52 -8.06 -15.20
CA ARG A 123 -7.34 -6.97 -14.64
C ARG A 123 -8.78 -7.40 -14.51
N ALA A 124 -9.43 -6.99 -13.43
CA ALA A 124 -10.85 -7.25 -13.26
C ALA A 124 -11.58 -6.06 -12.62
N TYR A 125 -12.74 -5.71 -13.17
CA TYR A 125 -13.52 -4.56 -12.74
C TYR A 125 -14.99 -4.67 -13.14
N THR A 126 -15.84 -3.97 -12.41
CA THR A 126 -17.21 -3.64 -12.85
C THR A 126 -17.20 -2.25 -13.47
N LYS A 127 -18.17 -1.94 -14.34
CA LYS A 127 -18.28 -0.57 -14.88
C LYS A 127 -18.52 0.46 -13.79
N TYR A 128 -19.19 0.08 -12.71
CA TYR A 128 -19.44 0.95 -11.57
C TYR A 128 -18.14 1.38 -10.89
N MET A 129 -17.18 0.45 -10.73
CA MET A 129 -15.88 0.74 -10.15
C MET A 129 -15.12 1.83 -10.89
N LEU A 130 -15.28 1.96 -12.20
CA LEU A 130 -14.58 2.98 -12.98
C LEU A 130 -14.93 4.44 -12.60
N ASN A 131 -16.01 4.66 -11.85
CA ASN A 131 -16.34 5.97 -11.31
C ASN A 131 -15.42 6.42 -10.16
N PHE A 132 -14.64 5.50 -9.58
CA PHE A 132 -13.78 5.74 -8.41
C PHE A 132 -12.29 5.79 -8.74
N GLY A 133 -11.92 5.74 -10.01
CA GLY A 133 -10.53 5.77 -10.48
C GLY A 133 -9.96 4.40 -10.83
N GLU A 134 -8.80 4.42 -11.47
CA GLU A 134 -8.16 3.18 -11.95
C GLU A 134 -7.52 2.36 -10.82
N GLU A 135 -7.24 2.99 -9.69
CA GLU A 135 -6.53 2.39 -8.56
C GLU A 135 -7.35 1.29 -7.85
N ILE A 136 -8.69 1.31 -8.01
CA ILE A 136 -9.56 0.29 -7.42
C ILE A 136 -9.73 -0.95 -8.29
N ILE A 137 -9.24 -0.92 -9.53
CA ILE A 137 -9.28 -2.05 -10.45
C ILE A 137 -8.40 -3.16 -9.88
N PHE A 138 -8.94 -4.37 -9.80
CA PHE A 138 -8.11 -5.52 -9.45
C PHE A 138 -7.06 -5.74 -10.53
N SER A 139 -5.81 -5.84 -10.13
CA SER A 139 -4.69 -6.19 -11.02
C SER A 139 -3.80 -7.21 -10.36
N ARG A 140 -3.38 -8.21 -11.12
CA ARG A 140 -2.38 -9.18 -10.71
C ARG A 140 -1.52 -9.60 -11.90
N VAL A 141 -0.20 -9.53 -11.67
CA VAL A 141 0.78 -10.00 -12.64
C VAL A 141 1.09 -11.47 -12.37
N LEU A 142 1.00 -12.29 -13.41
CA LEU A 142 1.24 -13.73 -13.39
C LEU A 142 2.41 -14.07 -14.32
N PRO A 143 3.44 -14.78 -13.84
CA PRO A 143 4.50 -15.27 -14.71
C PRO A 143 4.01 -16.46 -15.54
N VAL A 144 4.27 -16.41 -16.85
CA VAL A 144 4.04 -17.51 -17.79
C VAL A 144 5.40 -17.96 -18.34
N PHE A 145 5.75 -19.20 -18.08
CA PHE A 145 7.01 -19.81 -18.48
C PHE A 145 6.91 -20.49 -19.85
N ASP A 146 8.03 -20.63 -20.52
CA ASP A 146 8.10 -21.46 -21.72
C ASP A 146 7.74 -22.91 -21.39
N LYS A 147 6.99 -23.55 -22.28
CA LYS A 147 6.70 -24.97 -22.14
C LYS A 147 8.02 -25.76 -22.19
N PRO A 148 8.27 -26.65 -21.22
CA PRO A 148 9.48 -27.45 -21.22
C PRO A 148 9.54 -28.35 -22.46
N ALA A 149 10.76 -28.53 -23.01
CA ALA A 149 10.97 -29.36 -24.17
C ALA A 149 10.58 -30.83 -23.93
N ASN A 150 10.83 -31.31 -22.69
CA ASN A 150 10.43 -32.62 -22.23
C ASN A 150 9.56 -32.55 -20.99
N PRO A 151 8.52 -33.39 -20.84
CA PRO A 151 7.73 -33.46 -19.62
C PRO A 151 8.60 -33.72 -18.39
N GLY A 152 8.48 -32.86 -17.34
CA GLY A 152 9.25 -32.99 -16.11
C GLY A 152 10.56 -32.17 -16.04
N GLU A 153 11.02 -31.60 -17.15
CA GLU A 153 12.20 -30.74 -17.19
C GLU A 153 11.83 -29.27 -16.94
N TYR A 154 11.33 -28.94 -15.74
CA TYR A 154 10.98 -27.58 -15.37
C TYR A 154 12.22 -26.82 -14.89
N LYS A 155 12.70 -25.86 -15.69
CA LYS A 155 13.83 -24.98 -15.34
C LYS A 155 13.33 -23.57 -15.07
N GLU A 156 13.52 -23.06 -13.87
CA GLU A 156 13.12 -21.72 -13.44
C GLU A 156 13.72 -20.57 -14.26
N LYS A 157 14.72 -20.79 -15.05
CA LYS A 157 15.56 -19.74 -15.67
C LYS A 157 15.05 -19.15 -16.98
N ASN A 158 13.93 -19.58 -17.54
CA ASN A 158 13.58 -19.22 -18.91
C ASN A 158 12.81 -17.92 -19.11
N ILE A 159 12.20 -17.35 -18.07
CA ILE A 159 11.45 -16.09 -18.20
C ILE A 159 12.37 -14.88 -18.50
N GLN A 160 13.55 -14.83 -17.92
CA GLN A 160 14.41 -13.63 -18.02
C GLN A 160 14.90 -13.34 -19.44
N LYS A 161 14.94 -14.32 -20.33
CA LYS A 161 15.44 -14.10 -21.70
C LYS A 161 14.45 -13.39 -22.62
N TYR A 162 13.15 -13.59 -22.47
CA TYR A 162 12.14 -13.09 -23.42
C TYR A 162 11.49 -11.77 -23.03
N ALA A 163 11.38 -11.45 -21.73
CA ALA A 163 10.87 -10.16 -21.27
C ALA A 163 11.74 -8.97 -21.74
N VAL A 164 13.02 -9.23 -22.01
CA VAL A 164 13.99 -8.20 -22.40
C VAL A 164 14.00 -7.94 -23.91
N TYR A 165 13.50 -8.86 -24.76
CA TYR A 165 13.73 -8.79 -26.20
C TYR A 165 12.58 -8.22 -27.04
N LYS A 166 11.39 -7.97 -26.50
CA LYS A 166 10.21 -7.58 -27.31
C LYS A 166 9.97 -6.08 -27.43
N TYR A 167 10.65 -5.25 -26.68
CA TYR A 167 10.67 -3.85 -27.01
C TYR A 167 11.96 -3.53 -27.77
N PRO A 168 11.88 -3.00 -29.01
CA PRO A 168 12.98 -2.28 -29.56
C PRO A 168 13.18 -1.09 -28.62
N GLN A 169 13.95 -1.28 -27.59
CA GLN A 169 14.51 -0.18 -26.87
C GLN A 169 15.24 0.61 -27.95
N THR A 170 14.59 1.68 -28.44
CA THR A 170 15.33 2.76 -29.06
C THR A 170 16.54 2.89 -28.16
N ARG A 171 17.73 2.62 -28.69
CA ARG A 171 19.01 2.70 -28.01
C ARG A 171 19.22 4.12 -27.46
N LYS A 172 18.43 4.52 -26.46
CA LYS A 172 18.91 5.47 -25.48
C LYS A 172 20.10 4.76 -24.88
N LYS A 173 21.30 5.32 -25.14
CA LYS A 173 22.59 4.88 -24.56
C LYS A 173 22.27 4.32 -23.19
N ALA A 174 22.52 3.02 -22.96
CA ALA A 174 22.26 2.39 -21.68
C ALA A 174 22.86 3.31 -20.62
N MET A 175 22.01 4.06 -19.93
CA MET A 175 22.47 4.85 -18.79
C MET A 175 23.15 3.83 -17.94
N LYS A 176 24.45 4.06 -17.65
CA LYS A 176 25.26 3.17 -16.81
C LYS A 176 24.39 2.89 -15.60
N ALA A 177 23.81 1.68 -15.52
CA ALA A 177 22.85 1.33 -14.49
C ALA A 177 23.53 1.62 -13.17
N LYS A 178 22.99 2.53 -12.37
CA LYS A 178 23.47 2.74 -11.00
C LYS A 178 23.41 1.36 -10.36
N LYS A 179 24.52 0.90 -9.78
CA LYS A 179 24.55 -0.41 -9.12
C LYS A 179 23.59 -0.48 -7.92
N VAL A 180 23.07 0.66 -7.47
CA VAL A 180 22.18 0.82 -6.34
C VAL A 180 21.12 1.86 -6.67
N ASN A 181 19.86 1.52 -6.40
CA ASN A 181 18.75 2.46 -6.31
C ASN A 181 18.37 2.57 -4.85
N LEU A 182 18.21 3.80 -4.35
CA LEU A 182 17.79 4.07 -2.99
C LEU A 182 16.62 5.05 -3.04
N LYS A 183 15.51 4.69 -2.44
CA LYS A 183 14.31 5.51 -2.34
C LYS A 183 13.99 5.74 -0.87
N PHE A 184 13.50 6.93 -0.54
CA PHE A 184 13.14 7.33 0.80
C PHE A 184 11.67 7.69 0.89
N PHE A 185 11.04 7.33 2.01
CA PHE A 185 9.61 7.51 2.26
C PHE A 185 9.43 8.08 3.66
N PRO A 186 9.36 9.41 3.81
CA PRO A 186 9.05 10.04 5.09
C PRO A 186 7.69 9.60 5.59
N GLU A 187 7.57 9.29 6.87
CA GLU A 187 6.30 8.98 7.49
C GLU A 187 5.34 10.19 7.40
N GLY A 188 4.10 9.94 6.98
CA GLY A 188 3.14 11.02 6.70
C GLY A 188 3.43 11.81 5.43
N GLY A 189 4.42 11.40 4.62
CA GLY A 189 4.73 11.95 3.29
C GLY A 189 5.66 13.17 3.28
N ASN A 190 5.97 13.79 4.42
CA ASN A 190 6.71 15.05 4.45
C ASN A 190 7.85 15.07 5.47
N LEU A 191 8.96 15.71 5.10
CA LEU A 191 9.98 16.15 6.04
C LEU A 191 9.75 17.63 6.38
N VAL A 192 9.80 17.98 7.65
CA VAL A 192 9.60 19.34 8.12
C VAL A 192 10.82 19.81 8.90
N LYS A 193 11.34 20.99 8.56
CA LYS A 193 12.52 21.57 9.18
C LYS A 193 12.42 21.56 10.71
N GLY A 194 13.42 20.97 11.37
CA GLY A 194 13.55 20.91 12.82
C GLY A 194 12.59 19.95 13.53
N VAL A 195 11.79 19.15 12.78
CA VAL A 195 10.86 18.18 13.37
C VAL A 195 11.41 16.76 13.16
N PRO A 196 11.60 15.97 14.23
CA PRO A 196 11.99 14.58 14.10
C PRO A 196 10.99 13.78 13.25
N SER A 197 11.49 13.03 12.28
CA SER A 197 10.67 12.27 11.35
C SER A 197 11.22 10.85 11.20
N GLN A 198 10.35 9.87 11.12
CA GLN A 198 10.71 8.51 10.70
C GLN A 198 10.77 8.49 9.18
N VAL A 199 11.84 7.91 8.64
CA VAL A 199 12.03 7.78 7.20
C VAL A 199 12.27 6.31 6.88
N ALA A 200 11.32 5.68 6.18
CA ALA A 200 11.54 4.38 5.60
C ALA A 200 12.35 4.51 4.32
N PHE A 201 13.09 3.46 3.95
CA PHE A 201 13.81 3.42 2.69
C PHE A 201 13.77 2.03 2.06
N GLU A 202 13.97 2.00 0.75
CA GLU A 202 14.10 0.80 -0.04
C GLU A 202 15.38 0.87 -0.89
N ALA A 203 16.19 -0.17 -0.79
CA ALA A 203 17.43 -0.33 -1.52
C ALA A 203 17.34 -1.51 -2.49
N THR A 204 17.54 -1.27 -3.78
CA THR A 204 17.52 -2.29 -4.82
C THR A 204 18.71 -2.16 -5.75
N ASP A 205 19.05 -3.26 -6.43
CA ASP A 205 20.00 -3.26 -7.53
C ASP A 205 19.36 -2.66 -8.82
N ALA A 206 20.11 -2.69 -9.91
CA ALA A 206 19.65 -2.20 -11.21
C ALA A 206 18.47 -3.03 -11.79
N TYR A 207 18.24 -4.21 -11.28
CA TYR A 207 17.18 -5.14 -11.73
C TYR A 207 15.95 -5.13 -10.81
N GLY A 208 16.01 -4.34 -9.73
CA GLY A 208 14.93 -4.28 -8.73
C GLY A 208 15.05 -5.30 -7.61
N ASN A 209 16.11 -6.11 -7.56
CA ASN A 209 16.30 -7.06 -6.47
C ASN A 209 16.73 -6.32 -5.20
N PRO A 210 16.25 -6.75 -4.02
CA PRO A 210 16.63 -6.15 -2.75
C PRO A 210 18.12 -6.34 -2.47
N ILE A 211 18.76 -5.31 -1.93
CA ILE A 211 20.16 -5.37 -1.48
C ILE A 211 20.30 -5.01 -0.01
N THR A 212 21.19 -5.74 0.67
CA THR A 212 21.57 -5.39 2.04
C THR A 212 22.64 -4.30 2.00
N LEU A 213 22.43 -3.21 2.75
CA LEU A 213 23.39 -2.14 2.84
C LEU A 213 23.36 -1.45 4.22
N PHE A 214 24.47 -0.79 4.50
CA PHE A 214 24.59 0.21 5.55
C PHE A 214 24.91 1.55 4.89
N GLY A 215 24.30 2.62 5.38
CA GLY A 215 24.50 3.98 4.89
C GLY A 215 24.57 4.99 6.03
N ARG A 216 25.06 6.17 5.70
CA ARG A 216 25.11 7.31 6.61
C ARG A 216 24.46 8.53 5.97
N ILE A 217 23.91 9.38 6.81
CA ILE A 217 23.44 10.70 6.40
C ILE A 217 24.57 11.69 6.67
N ILE A 218 24.94 12.44 5.66
CA ILE A 218 26.01 13.43 5.72
C ILE A 218 25.46 14.82 5.42
N ASN A 219 25.92 15.81 6.17
CA ASN A 219 25.60 17.21 5.93
C ASN A 219 26.47 17.82 4.81
N ARG A 220 26.26 19.10 4.54
CA ARG A 220 27.06 19.89 3.55
C ARG A 220 28.57 19.86 3.82
N ARG A 221 28.99 19.75 5.09
CA ARG A 221 30.40 19.66 5.50
C ARG A 221 30.93 18.22 5.41
N LYS A 222 30.12 17.25 4.94
CA LYS A 222 30.43 15.83 4.91
C LYS A 222 30.57 15.18 6.29
N GLU A 223 30.06 15.83 7.33
CA GLU A 223 29.99 15.28 8.68
C GLU A 223 28.80 14.32 8.75
N GLU A 224 28.99 13.20 9.43
CA GLU A 224 27.92 12.25 9.67
C GLU A 224 26.93 12.78 10.71
N ILE A 225 25.66 12.86 10.34
CA ILE A 225 24.55 13.32 11.18
C ILE A 225 23.54 12.23 11.47
N GLY A 226 23.73 11.04 10.94
CA GLY A 226 22.89 9.87 11.15
C GLY A 226 23.33 8.68 10.30
N HIS A 227 22.79 7.52 10.61
CA HIS A 227 23.06 6.30 9.87
C HIS A 227 21.77 5.50 9.66
N PHE A 228 21.79 4.58 8.69
CA PHE A 228 20.69 3.69 8.39
C PHE A 228 21.20 2.35 7.87
N ALA A 229 20.42 1.29 8.13
CA ALA A 229 20.73 -0.05 7.68
C ALA A 229 19.47 -0.78 7.21
N THR A 230 19.62 -1.66 6.24
CA THR A 230 18.53 -2.55 5.83
C THR A 230 18.23 -3.55 6.95
N ILE A 231 16.95 -3.78 7.19
CA ILE A 231 16.45 -4.71 8.21
C ILE A 231 15.90 -5.97 7.52
N HIS A 232 15.14 -5.79 6.45
CA HIS A 232 14.48 -6.89 5.75
C HIS A 232 14.34 -6.57 4.25
N GLU A 233 14.76 -7.48 3.38
CA GLU A 233 14.60 -7.41 1.92
C GLU A 233 14.90 -6.01 1.32
N GLY A 234 16.06 -5.46 1.65
CA GLY A 234 16.48 -4.16 1.15
C GLY A 234 15.79 -2.97 1.80
N ARG A 235 14.92 -3.17 2.77
CA ARG A 235 14.16 -2.12 3.45
C ARG A 235 14.65 -1.87 4.86
N GLY A 236 14.49 -0.64 5.31
CA GLY A 236 14.81 -0.22 6.67
C GLY A 236 14.10 1.08 7.03
N VAL A 237 14.33 1.53 8.24
CA VAL A 237 13.80 2.78 8.77
C VAL A 237 14.85 3.46 9.63
N PHE A 238 14.88 4.79 9.62
CA PHE A 238 15.74 5.60 10.48
C PHE A 238 15.04 6.88 10.91
N THR A 239 15.48 7.45 12.01
CA THR A 239 15.01 8.76 12.47
C THR A 239 15.91 9.86 11.89
N TYR A 240 15.31 10.91 11.37
CA TYR A 240 16.00 12.06 10.81
C TYR A 240 15.38 13.37 11.27
N ILE A 241 16.23 14.34 11.62
CA ILE A 241 15.81 15.71 11.95
C ILE A 241 16.35 16.63 10.87
N PRO A 242 15.50 17.10 9.92
CA PRO A 242 15.95 17.94 8.83
C PRO A 242 16.43 19.31 9.33
N THR A 243 17.62 19.73 8.93
CA THR A 243 18.14 21.07 9.27
C THR A 243 17.53 22.18 8.42
N GLY A 244 16.94 21.79 7.26
CA GLY A 244 16.36 22.73 6.28
C GLY A 244 17.38 23.33 5.33
N GLU A 245 18.60 22.85 5.36
CA GLU A 245 19.57 23.05 4.28
C GLU A 245 19.43 21.86 3.34
N ASP A 246 19.08 22.09 2.06
CA ASP A 246 18.86 21.04 1.02
C ASP A 246 20.15 20.29 0.62
N ALA A 247 21.11 20.24 1.52
CA ALA A 247 22.45 19.73 1.30
C ALA A 247 22.74 18.37 1.96
N ASP A 248 21.83 17.88 2.79
CA ASP A 248 22.02 16.59 3.45
C ASP A 248 21.83 15.46 2.43
N LYS A 249 22.75 14.50 2.43
CA LYS A 249 22.76 13.38 1.49
C LYS A 249 22.83 12.05 2.22
N ALA A 250 22.23 11.05 1.66
CA ALA A 250 22.50 9.66 2.03
C ALA A 250 23.72 9.17 1.27
N GLU A 251 24.74 8.68 1.97
CA GLU A 251 25.95 8.09 1.39
C GLU A 251 26.01 6.61 1.75
N VAL A 252 26.17 5.75 0.75
CA VAL A 252 26.38 4.31 0.90
C VAL A 252 27.66 3.88 0.20
N GLU A 253 28.33 2.86 0.74
CA GLU A 253 29.52 2.30 0.13
C GLU A 253 29.26 0.85 -0.31
N LEU A 254 29.51 0.55 -1.58
CA LEU A 254 29.33 -0.76 -2.17
C LEU A 254 30.48 -1.09 -3.10
N GLY A 255 31.15 -2.21 -2.81
CA GLY A 255 32.30 -2.66 -3.59
C GLY A 255 33.42 -1.62 -3.67
N GLY A 256 33.69 -0.90 -2.59
CA GLY A 256 34.69 0.14 -2.48
C GLY A 256 34.35 1.45 -3.22
N LYS A 257 33.10 1.60 -3.66
CA LYS A 257 32.60 2.83 -4.32
C LYS A 257 31.53 3.50 -3.46
N LYS A 258 31.64 4.82 -3.32
CA LYS A 258 30.66 5.64 -2.61
C LYS A 258 29.61 6.15 -3.59
N TYR A 259 28.35 5.99 -3.19
CA TYR A 259 27.17 6.48 -3.88
C TYR A 259 26.46 7.48 -2.98
N ARG A 260 26.00 8.58 -3.56
CA ARG A 260 25.26 9.63 -2.85
C ARG A 260 23.90 9.81 -3.47
N PHE A 261 22.92 9.94 -2.60
CA PHE A 261 21.50 10.09 -2.94
C PHE A 261 20.94 11.31 -2.24
N ASP A 262 20.02 11.99 -2.91
CA ASP A 262 19.27 13.08 -2.31
C ASP A 262 18.26 12.52 -1.33
N LEU A 263 18.09 13.20 -0.20
CA LEU A 263 16.97 12.97 0.69
C LEU A 263 15.71 13.66 0.14
N PRO A 264 14.49 13.26 0.59
CA PRO A 264 13.27 13.98 0.23
C PRO A 264 13.34 15.47 0.58
N GLU A 265 12.60 16.27 -0.18
CA GLU A 265 12.49 17.71 0.05
C GLU A 265 12.03 18.04 1.46
N VAL A 266 12.68 19.04 2.07
CA VAL A 266 12.39 19.51 3.42
C VAL A 266 11.52 20.76 3.36
N ARG A 267 10.31 20.67 3.89
CA ARG A 267 9.40 21.80 3.99
C ARG A 267 9.83 22.74 5.10
N SER A 268 9.83 24.05 4.83
CA SER A 268 10.12 25.07 5.85
C SER A 268 9.03 25.16 6.93
N GLN A 269 7.79 24.80 6.59
CA GLN A 269 6.61 24.79 7.46
C GLN A 269 5.81 23.51 7.22
N GLY A 270 5.12 23.02 8.26
CA GLY A 270 4.25 21.86 8.13
C GLY A 270 4.10 21.08 9.42
N TYR A 271 3.48 19.91 9.26
CA TYR A 271 3.21 18.97 10.33
C TYR A 271 3.82 17.62 10.00
N VAL A 272 4.24 16.91 11.02
CA VAL A 272 4.68 15.52 10.95
C VAL A 272 3.68 14.66 11.71
N LEU A 273 3.18 13.62 11.05
CA LEU A 273 2.33 12.60 11.62
C LEU A 273 3.17 11.36 11.89
N HIS A 274 3.22 10.91 13.13
CA HIS A 274 3.86 9.66 13.52
C HIS A 274 2.83 8.69 14.10
N VAL A 275 2.90 7.42 13.69
CA VAL A 275 1.96 6.38 14.09
C VAL A 275 2.70 5.11 14.51
N ASP A 276 2.61 4.75 15.78
CA ASP A 276 3.08 3.47 16.29
C ASP A 276 1.92 2.47 16.37
N ASN A 277 1.97 1.50 15.49
CA ASN A 277 1.02 0.39 15.40
C ASN A 277 1.61 -0.95 15.89
N LEU A 278 2.85 -0.95 16.40
CA LEU A 278 3.59 -2.16 16.71
C LEU A 278 3.70 -2.43 18.22
N THR A 279 3.75 -1.37 19.03
CA THR A 279 3.98 -1.47 20.47
C THR A 279 2.77 -2.05 21.23
N SER A 280 1.55 -1.88 20.71
CA SER A 280 0.33 -2.39 21.35
C SER A 280 -0.54 -3.17 20.37
N GLU A 281 -1.11 -4.29 20.83
CA GLU A 281 -2.05 -5.09 20.04
C GLU A 281 -3.43 -4.43 19.94
N ASP A 282 -3.87 -3.73 20.97
CA ASP A 282 -5.23 -3.18 21.08
C ASP A 282 -5.34 -1.70 20.72
N SER A 283 -4.21 -1.00 20.59
CA SER A 283 -4.23 0.45 20.33
C SER A 283 -3.15 0.89 19.35
N ILE A 284 -3.41 2.02 18.70
CA ILE A 284 -2.43 2.74 17.88
C ILE A 284 -2.06 4.04 18.61
N ALA A 285 -0.77 4.26 18.82
CA ALA A 285 -0.30 5.54 19.32
C ALA A 285 -0.07 6.50 18.15
N VAL A 286 -0.68 7.68 18.24
CA VAL A 286 -0.60 8.73 17.23
C VAL A 286 0.05 9.96 17.84
N SER A 287 1.00 10.56 17.13
CA SER A 287 1.66 11.81 17.52
C SER A 287 1.70 12.77 16.34
N VAL A 288 1.28 14.01 16.57
CA VAL A 288 1.33 15.09 15.57
C VAL A 288 2.14 16.23 16.13
N GLN A 289 3.16 16.64 15.38
CA GLN A 289 4.04 17.74 15.74
C GLN A 289 4.18 18.72 14.57
N LYS A 290 4.38 20.00 14.87
CA LYS A 290 4.71 21.04 13.90
C LYS A 290 5.96 21.79 14.30
N ASN A 291 6.58 22.50 13.36
CA ASN A 291 7.61 23.46 13.70
C ASN A 291 7.01 24.83 14.11
N THR A 292 7.86 25.70 14.62
CA THR A 292 7.47 27.04 15.12
C THR A 292 6.96 27.98 14.03
N TYR A 293 7.30 27.72 12.78
CA TYR A 293 6.95 28.58 11.63
C TYR A 293 5.56 28.27 11.06
N THR A 294 4.93 27.18 11.46
CA THR A 294 3.63 26.76 10.96
C THR A 294 2.52 27.55 11.67
N PRO A 295 1.70 28.31 10.92
CA PRO A 295 0.76 29.28 11.53
C PRO A 295 -0.50 28.65 12.13
N SER A 296 -1.06 27.64 11.52
CA SER A 296 -2.32 27.02 11.94
C SER A 296 -2.10 25.97 13.01
N ASN A 297 -3.05 25.85 13.94
CA ASN A 297 -2.96 24.92 15.05
C ASN A 297 -4.09 23.88 15.07
N LEU A 298 -5.25 24.20 14.49
CA LEU A 298 -6.42 23.30 14.51
C LEU A 298 -6.39 22.36 13.29
N LEU A 299 -6.46 21.07 13.54
CA LEU A 299 -6.45 20.03 12.52
C LEU A 299 -7.57 19.03 12.79
N GLY A 300 -8.03 18.35 11.73
CA GLY A 300 -8.83 17.15 11.80
C GLY A 300 -7.98 15.92 11.55
N LEU A 301 -8.22 14.86 12.29
CA LEU A 301 -7.75 13.51 11.97
C LEU A 301 -8.96 12.64 11.66
N ALA A 302 -8.95 11.98 10.52
CA ALA A 302 -9.91 10.94 10.15
C ALA A 302 -9.19 9.60 10.05
N VAL A 303 -9.80 8.56 10.61
CA VAL A 303 -9.33 7.17 10.50
C VAL A 303 -10.32 6.42 9.64
N ILE A 304 -9.85 5.94 8.50
CA ILE A 304 -10.70 5.39 7.45
C ILE A 304 -10.25 3.97 7.14
N ALA A 305 -11.17 3.06 7.05
CA ALA A 305 -10.92 1.73 6.53
C ALA A 305 -12.03 1.33 5.56
N HIS A 306 -11.62 0.78 4.42
CA HIS A 306 -12.56 0.26 3.42
C HIS A 306 -13.65 1.27 2.99
N GLY A 307 -13.29 2.56 2.90
CA GLY A 307 -14.20 3.64 2.54
C GLY A 307 -15.15 4.07 3.66
N LYS A 308 -14.98 3.57 4.89
CA LYS A 308 -15.79 3.95 6.06
C LYS A 308 -14.95 4.68 7.10
N LEU A 309 -15.52 5.70 7.70
CA LEU A 309 -14.95 6.39 8.84
C LEU A 309 -15.04 5.50 10.09
N LEU A 310 -13.89 5.13 10.67
CA LEU A 310 -13.82 4.35 11.91
C LEU A 310 -13.74 5.26 13.13
N ASN A 311 -12.97 6.34 13.02
CA ASN A 311 -12.75 7.28 14.12
C ASN A 311 -12.40 8.66 13.57
N SER A 312 -12.60 9.69 14.36
CA SER A 312 -12.19 11.04 14.04
C SER A 312 -11.90 11.84 15.30
N CYS A 313 -10.99 12.81 15.21
CA CYS A 313 -10.75 13.74 16.30
C CYS A 313 -10.25 15.09 15.80
N LEU A 314 -10.44 16.10 16.66
CA LEU A 314 -9.91 17.43 16.49
C LEU A 314 -8.62 17.57 17.28
N LEU A 315 -7.59 18.14 16.66
CA LEU A 315 -6.26 18.29 17.25
C LEU A 315 -5.89 19.78 17.29
N ASN A 316 -5.50 20.25 18.46
CA ASN A 316 -4.90 21.57 18.62
C ASN A 316 -3.40 21.39 18.86
N VAL A 317 -2.59 21.62 17.83
CA VAL A 317 -1.15 21.37 17.86
C VAL A 317 -0.41 22.62 18.29
N GLY A 318 0.12 22.60 19.52
CA GLY A 318 0.92 23.67 20.10
C GLY A 318 2.30 23.82 19.46
N LYS A 319 3.00 24.88 19.86
CA LYS A 319 4.40 25.12 19.46
C LYS A 319 5.32 24.16 20.20
N ASN A 320 6.22 23.48 19.47
CA ASN A 320 7.30 22.64 20.00
C ASN A 320 6.88 21.45 20.89
N THR A 321 5.57 21.17 21.00
CA THR A 321 5.09 20.04 21.80
C THR A 321 4.21 19.16 20.91
N PRO A 322 4.53 17.88 20.75
CA PRO A 322 3.67 16.97 20.03
C PRO A 322 2.36 16.77 20.77
N VAL A 323 1.27 16.66 20.03
CA VAL A 323 0.01 16.16 20.56
C VAL A 323 0.03 14.64 20.35
N SER A 324 0.03 13.90 21.46
CA SER A 324 0.09 12.43 21.42
C SER A 324 -1.13 11.84 22.12
N PHE A 325 -1.71 10.81 21.52
CA PHE A 325 -2.87 10.09 22.03
C PHE A 325 -2.91 8.66 21.51
N LYS A 326 -3.79 7.84 22.08
CA LYS A 326 -4.00 6.47 21.64
C LYS A 326 -5.40 6.32 21.05
N LEU A 327 -5.52 5.56 19.98
CA LEU A 327 -6.77 5.13 19.40
C LEU A 327 -6.94 3.63 19.66
N ASP A 328 -8.07 3.27 20.22
CA ASP A 328 -8.46 1.86 20.38
C ASP A 328 -8.77 1.27 19.00
N LYS A 329 -8.18 0.12 18.69
CA LYS A 329 -8.37 -0.64 17.45
C LYS A 329 -9.04 -2.00 17.67
N SER A 330 -9.49 -2.29 18.89
CA SER A 330 -10.10 -3.57 19.25
C SER A 330 -11.32 -3.91 18.39
N GLU A 331 -12.11 -2.90 18.01
CA GLU A 331 -13.29 -3.04 17.17
C GLU A 331 -13.02 -2.86 15.66
N TRP A 332 -11.76 -2.55 15.28
CA TRP A 332 -11.46 -2.35 13.88
C TRP A 332 -11.38 -3.68 13.12
N THR A 333 -11.89 -3.69 11.90
CA THR A 333 -11.74 -4.86 11.03
C THR A 333 -10.28 -5.04 10.62
N PRO A 334 -9.79 -6.29 10.49
CA PRO A 334 -8.44 -6.52 10.01
C PRO A 334 -8.26 -6.00 8.58
N GLY A 335 -7.08 -5.49 8.31
CA GLY A 335 -6.76 -4.94 6.99
C GLY A 335 -6.03 -3.62 7.06
N VAL A 336 -6.04 -2.90 5.94
CA VAL A 336 -5.39 -1.58 5.84
C VAL A 336 -6.33 -0.51 6.35
N VAL A 337 -5.83 0.28 7.29
CA VAL A 337 -6.48 1.47 7.84
C VAL A 337 -5.65 2.69 7.46
N GLN A 338 -6.29 3.74 6.99
CA GLN A 338 -5.67 5.01 6.65
C GLN A 338 -5.99 6.06 7.72
N LEU A 339 -4.95 6.69 8.24
CA LEU A 339 -5.06 7.88 9.09
C LEU A 339 -4.79 9.09 8.21
N VAL A 340 -5.73 10.02 8.13
CA VAL A 340 -5.63 11.23 7.30
C VAL A 340 -5.69 12.46 8.19
N LEU A 341 -4.60 13.24 8.18
CA LEU A 341 -4.50 14.52 8.87
C LEU A 341 -4.83 15.63 7.87
N PHE A 342 -5.76 16.52 8.19
CA PHE A 342 -6.18 17.59 7.31
C PHE A 342 -6.38 18.91 8.07
N ASP A 343 -6.31 20.01 7.35
CA ASP A 343 -6.46 21.37 7.91
C ASP A 343 -7.90 21.88 7.88
N THR A 344 -8.09 23.11 8.34
CA THR A 344 -9.39 23.81 8.34
C THR A 344 -9.90 24.20 6.95
N ALA A 345 -9.10 24.03 5.91
CA ALA A 345 -9.51 24.17 4.50
C ALA A 345 -9.86 22.83 3.86
N GLY A 346 -9.77 21.72 4.60
CA GLY A 346 -9.99 20.36 4.11
C GLY A 346 -8.82 19.80 3.29
N GLN A 347 -7.66 20.46 3.31
CA GLN A 347 -6.48 19.97 2.60
C GLN A 347 -5.78 18.89 3.40
N ILE A 348 -5.49 17.77 2.74
CA ILE A 348 -4.71 16.69 3.35
C ILE A 348 -3.28 17.16 3.56
N ILE A 349 -2.82 17.11 4.82
CA ILE A 349 -1.49 17.52 5.24
C ILE A 349 -0.54 16.33 5.27
N ALA A 350 -1.01 15.23 5.83
CA ALA A 350 -0.27 13.99 5.96
C ALA A 350 -1.24 12.82 6.00
N ASP A 351 -0.80 11.66 5.52
CA ASP A 351 -1.54 10.42 5.66
C ASP A 351 -0.61 9.25 6.01
N ARG A 352 -1.16 8.24 6.64
CA ARG A 352 -0.44 7.04 7.04
C ARG A 352 -1.32 5.81 6.92
N LEU A 353 -0.85 4.84 6.15
CA LEU A 353 -1.44 3.51 6.09
C LEU A 353 -0.84 2.64 7.20
N VAL A 354 -1.69 1.97 7.94
CA VAL A 354 -1.31 0.96 8.93
C VAL A 354 -2.08 -0.32 8.66
N PHE A 355 -1.47 -1.46 8.99
CA PHE A 355 -2.14 -2.75 8.88
C PHE A 355 -2.56 -3.23 10.26
N THR A 356 -3.87 -3.46 10.43
CA THR A 356 -4.42 -4.04 11.66
C THR A 356 -4.53 -5.55 11.52
N ARG A 357 -4.02 -6.28 12.51
CA ARG A 357 -4.20 -7.73 12.63
C ARG A 357 -5.24 -8.01 13.70
N LYS A 358 -6.09 -9.01 13.47
CA LYS A 358 -6.77 -9.71 14.55
C LYS A 358 -6.25 -11.13 14.61
N PRO A 359 -5.99 -11.70 15.78
CA PRO A 359 -5.34 -13.00 15.88
C PRO A 359 -6.20 -14.07 15.29
N GLU A 360 -7.32 -14.25 15.07
CA GLU A 360 -8.03 -15.40 14.53
C GLU A 360 -9.38 -15.02 13.93
N LEU A 361 -9.44 -15.00 12.61
CA LEU A 361 -10.70 -14.84 11.90
C LEU A 361 -11.20 -16.15 11.34
N LEU A 362 -10.32 -17.06 11.02
CA LEU A 362 -10.67 -18.34 10.38
C LEU A 362 -9.53 -19.35 10.55
N VAL A 363 -9.82 -20.44 11.21
CA VAL A 363 -8.90 -21.58 11.32
C VAL A 363 -9.31 -22.63 10.31
N VAL A 364 -8.41 -22.96 9.39
CA VAL A 364 -8.64 -24.00 8.38
C VAL A 364 -7.69 -25.16 8.64
N ASP A 365 -8.22 -26.27 9.09
CA ASP A 365 -7.49 -27.52 9.21
C ASP A 365 -7.71 -28.36 7.96
N VAL A 366 -6.59 -28.81 7.37
CA VAL A 366 -6.62 -29.71 6.20
C VAL A 366 -5.92 -31.02 6.56
N ARG A 367 -6.63 -32.12 6.48
CA ARG A 367 -6.08 -33.46 6.73
C ARG A 367 -6.06 -34.26 5.44
N LYS A 368 -4.91 -34.83 5.14
CA LYS A 368 -4.75 -35.78 4.05
C LYS A 368 -5.03 -37.20 4.58
N SER A 369 -5.69 -38.03 3.79
CA SER A 369 -5.91 -39.43 4.15
C SER A 369 -4.63 -40.28 4.21
N LYS A 370 -3.53 -39.82 3.55
CA LYS A 370 -2.21 -40.47 3.53
C LYS A 370 -1.11 -39.42 3.51
N GLU A 371 0.07 -39.78 3.96
CA GLU A 371 1.27 -38.93 3.92
C GLU A 371 1.78 -38.68 2.49
N SER A 372 1.72 -39.73 1.66
CA SER A 372 2.16 -39.70 0.27
C SER A 372 1.20 -40.49 -0.64
N TYR A 373 1.17 -40.14 -1.90
CA TYR A 373 0.32 -40.78 -2.92
C TYR A 373 1.15 -41.15 -4.13
N GLN A 374 0.72 -42.19 -4.84
CA GLN A 374 1.28 -42.56 -6.14
C GLN A 374 0.71 -41.65 -7.25
N PRO A 375 1.40 -41.49 -8.38
CA PRO A 375 0.84 -40.78 -9.53
C PRO A 375 -0.52 -41.36 -9.91
N PHE A 376 -1.51 -40.47 -10.14
CA PHE A 376 -2.91 -40.80 -10.49
C PHE A 376 -3.71 -41.49 -9.37
N GLU A 377 -3.17 -41.62 -8.16
CA GLU A 377 -3.92 -42.13 -7.02
C GLU A 377 -4.97 -41.12 -6.54
N ARG A 378 -6.11 -41.62 -6.09
CA ARG A 378 -7.18 -40.80 -5.53
C ARG A 378 -6.70 -40.16 -4.22
N VAL A 379 -6.74 -38.83 -4.14
CA VAL A 379 -6.46 -38.04 -2.95
C VAL A 379 -7.78 -37.67 -2.26
N THR A 380 -7.88 -37.95 -0.95
CA THR A 380 -9.00 -37.49 -0.12
C THR A 380 -8.45 -36.47 0.87
N LEU A 381 -9.08 -35.31 0.90
CA LEU A 381 -8.76 -34.19 1.83
C LEU A 381 -10.00 -33.92 2.66
N ASP A 382 -9.83 -33.88 3.99
CA ASP A 382 -10.84 -33.45 4.93
C ASP A 382 -10.54 -32.01 5.37
N PHE A 383 -11.52 -31.12 5.22
CA PHE A 383 -11.40 -29.72 5.61
C PHE A 383 -12.29 -29.46 6.82
N SER A 384 -11.72 -28.87 7.85
CA SER A 384 -12.44 -28.32 8.99
C SER A 384 -12.20 -26.81 9.05
N VAL A 385 -13.28 -26.05 9.04
CA VAL A 385 -13.22 -24.58 9.07
C VAL A 385 -13.95 -24.12 10.33
N ARG A 386 -13.26 -23.27 11.13
CA ARG A 386 -13.78 -22.70 12.38
C ARG A 386 -13.48 -21.21 12.42
N ASP A 387 -14.38 -20.40 12.98
CA ASP A 387 -14.26 -19.00 13.32
C ASP A 387 -14.25 -18.78 14.83
#